data_155e43d96e6bffcfb39a8f782f79a056
#
_entry.id   155e43d96e6bffcfb39a8f782f79a056
#
_cell.length_a   1.000
_cell.length_b   1.000
_cell.length_c   1.000
_cell.angle_alpha   90.00
_cell.angle_beta   90.00
_cell.angle_gamma   90.00
#
_symmetry.space_group_name_H-M   'P 1'
#
loop_
_entity.id
_entity.type
_entity.pdbx_description
1 polymer ?
#
loop_
_entity_poly.entity_id
_entity_poly.type
_entity_poly.pdbx_seq_one_letter_code
_entity_poly.pdbx_strand_id
1 'polypeptide(L)'
;MEIGLQHMTQSQEINKLEKSLSLIIMISSKELKLLLRNSIDSKIIDQNYSFYAEEIEIDKILSELKNKLKEFNLLNVVKVTLVLNNKLSVLVPNDFFQEDNCLDYLKFNSRLIKNDTASSDYIEELKTHNVYIAYGNITNYLIEKFGSFEYFHYSTVLLKKIH
;
A
#
# COMPACT_ATOMS: atom_id res chain seq x y z
N MET A 1 -32.23 32.29 12.13
CA MET A 1 -30.86 32.09 12.69
C MET A 1 -30.22 30.73 12.33
N GLU A 2 -30.89 29.84 11.57
CA GLU A 2 -30.36 28.51 11.18
C GLU A 2 -29.54 28.46 9.89
N ILE A 3 -29.72 29.43 9.00
CA ILE A 3 -29.04 29.44 7.69
C ILE A 3 -27.54 29.69 7.80
N GLY A 4 -27.09 30.41 8.82
CA GLY A 4 -25.66 30.73 9.00
C GLY A 4 -24.80 29.55 9.48
N LEU A 5 -25.36 28.61 10.21
CA LEU A 5 -24.65 27.44 10.75
C LEU A 5 -24.41 26.36 9.68
N GLN A 6 -25.34 26.16 8.76
CA GLN A 6 -25.18 25.19 7.67
C GLN A 6 -24.14 25.65 6.64
N HIS A 7 -24.04 26.94 6.36
CA HIS A 7 -23.00 27.45 5.44
C HIS A 7 -21.59 27.39 6.03
N MET A 8 -21.45 27.58 7.35
CA MET A 8 -20.13 27.43 8.00
C MET A 8 -19.64 25.97 8.02
N THR A 9 -20.52 24.99 8.23
CA THR A 9 -20.15 23.57 8.21
C THR A 9 -19.74 23.10 6.82
N GLN A 10 -20.43 23.49 5.78
CA GLN A 10 -20.05 23.13 4.40
C GLN A 10 -18.73 23.75 3.98
N SER A 11 -18.47 25.01 4.31
CA SER A 11 -17.18 25.65 3.99
C SER A 11 -16.01 25.05 4.77
N GLN A 12 -16.22 24.58 6.01
CA GLN A 12 -15.21 23.88 6.80
C GLN A 12 -14.95 22.46 6.29
N GLU A 13 -15.98 21.75 5.82
CA GLU A 13 -15.83 20.43 5.20
C GLU A 13 -15.12 20.52 3.85
N ILE A 14 -15.45 21.50 3.00
CA ILE A 14 -14.78 21.74 1.73
C ILE A 14 -13.30 22.08 1.98
N ASN A 15 -12.97 22.99 2.90
CA ASN A 15 -11.60 23.32 3.26
C ASN A 15 -10.81 22.14 3.86
N LYS A 16 -11.49 21.21 4.54
CA LYS A 16 -10.88 19.99 5.10
C LYS A 16 -10.62 18.97 4.01
N LEU A 17 -11.53 18.82 3.04
CA LEU A 17 -11.38 17.98 1.85
C LEU A 17 -10.25 18.50 0.94
N GLU A 18 -10.16 19.80 0.70
CA GLU A 18 -9.09 20.41 -0.10
C GLU A 18 -7.67 20.17 0.46
N LYS A 19 -7.56 19.89 1.77
CA LYS A 19 -6.29 19.59 2.45
C LYS A 19 -6.06 18.10 2.72
N SER A 20 -6.94 17.22 2.24
CA SER A 20 -6.79 15.80 2.47
C SER A 20 -5.65 15.23 1.62
N LEU A 21 -4.76 14.47 2.26
CA LEU A 21 -3.58 13.89 1.64
C LEU A 21 -3.68 12.38 1.57
N SER A 22 -3.08 11.81 0.53
CA SER A 22 -2.91 10.37 0.35
C SER A 22 -1.42 10.05 0.29
N LEU A 23 -0.99 9.13 1.15
CA LEU A 23 0.38 8.62 1.17
C LEU A 23 0.44 7.29 0.44
N ILE A 24 1.30 7.20 -0.56
CA ILE A 24 1.62 5.95 -1.25
C ILE A 24 3.02 5.54 -0.87
N ILE A 25 3.17 4.32 -0.40
CA ILE A 25 4.44 3.69 -0.04
C ILE A 25 4.65 2.52 -1.00
N MET A 26 5.73 2.53 -1.77
CA MET A 26 6.11 1.40 -2.63
C MET A 26 7.40 0.79 -2.12
N ILE A 27 7.41 -0.53 -1.97
CA ILE A 27 8.53 -1.29 -1.40
C ILE A 27 8.90 -2.46 -2.29
N SER A 28 10.19 -2.57 -2.59
CA SER A 28 10.83 -3.76 -3.15
C SER A 28 12.17 -4.01 -2.45
N SER A 29 12.84 -5.14 -2.74
CA SER A 29 14.19 -5.40 -2.24
C SER A 29 15.26 -4.41 -2.72
N LYS A 30 14.95 -3.61 -3.76
CA LYS A 30 15.86 -2.61 -4.36
C LYS A 30 15.37 -1.18 -4.29
N GLU A 31 14.21 -0.95 -3.73
CA GLU A 31 13.57 0.36 -3.81
C GLU A 31 12.62 0.63 -2.66
N LEU A 32 12.69 1.83 -2.13
CA LEU A 32 11.69 2.41 -1.25
C LEU A 32 11.26 3.76 -1.82
N LYS A 33 9.96 3.91 -2.11
CA LYS A 33 9.36 5.17 -2.56
C LYS A 33 8.25 5.60 -1.62
N LEU A 34 8.25 6.87 -1.27
CA LEU A 34 7.15 7.53 -0.58
C LEU A 34 6.66 8.67 -1.46
N LEU A 35 5.36 8.73 -1.65
CA LEU A 35 4.69 9.75 -2.45
C LEU A 35 3.52 10.31 -1.67
N LEU A 36 3.56 11.58 -1.35
CA LEU A 36 2.48 12.32 -0.74
C LEU A 36 1.77 13.14 -1.82
N ARG A 37 0.48 12.95 -1.98
CA ARG A 37 -0.33 13.65 -2.97
C ARG A 37 -1.61 14.18 -2.37
N ASN A 38 -2.17 15.20 -2.99
CA ASN A 38 -3.53 15.64 -2.71
C ASN A 38 -4.52 14.54 -3.13
N SER A 39 -5.51 14.25 -2.29
CA SER A 39 -6.47 13.16 -2.53
C SER A 39 -7.50 13.50 -3.62
N ILE A 40 -7.71 14.77 -3.93
CA ILE A 40 -8.71 15.25 -4.90
C ILE A 40 -8.12 15.32 -6.31
N ASP A 41 -7.07 16.12 -6.50
CA ASP A 41 -6.48 16.39 -7.81
C ASP A 41 -5.26 15.53 -8.14
N SER A 42 -4.88 14.65 -7.21
CA SER A 42 -3.72 13.77 -7.32
C SER A 42 -2.38 14.49 -7.50
N LYS A 43 -2.33 15.81 -7.28
CA LYS A 43 -1.09 16.59 -7.37
C LYS A 43 -0.09 16.13 -6.31
N ILE A 44 1.13 15.88 -6.76
CA ILE A 44 2.24 15.50 -5.87
C ILE A 44 2.62 16.71 -5.01
N ILE A 45 2.61 16.50 -3.70
CA ILE A 45 2.98 17.49 -2.69
C ILE A 45 4.42 17.28 -2.26
N ASP A 46 4.81 16.01 -2.02
CA ASP A 46 6.15 15.64 -1.58
C ASP A 46 6.47 14.22 -2.03
N GLN A 47 7.76 13.93 -2.19
CA GLN A 47 8.22 12.60 -2.59
C GLN A 47 9.63 12.32 -2.11
N ASN A 48 9.88 11.08 -1.76
CA ASN A 48 11.19 10.61 -1.35
C ASN A 48 11.47 9.23 -1.95
N TYR A 49 12.70 9.01 -2.42
CA TYR A 49 13.14 7.77 -3.06
C TYR A 49 14.44 7.27 -2.46
N SER A 50 14.56 5.97 -2.35
CA SER A 50 15.83 5.27 -2.15
C SER A 50 15.94 4.14 -3.15
N PHE A 51 17.08 4.05 -3.80
CA PHE A 51 17.45 2.96 -4.69
C PHE A 51 18.71 2.28 -4.15
N TYR A 52 18.70 0.96 -4.19
CA TYR A 52 19.82 0.14 -3.72
C TYR A 52 20.43 -0.60 -4.88
N ALA A 53 21.78 -0.57 -4.99
CA ALA A 53 22.52 -1.26 -6.03
C ALA A 53 22.30 -2.79 -5.98
N GLU A 54 22.17 -3.32 -4.75
CA GLU A 54 21.91 -4.73 -4.48
C GLU A 54 20.59 -4.89 -3.71
N GLU A 55 20.07 -6.11 -3.71
CA GLU A 55 18.89 -6.44 -2.89
C GLU A 55 19.24 -6.33 -1.40
N ILE A 56 18.41 -5.63 -0.65
CA ILE A 56 18.59 -5.47 0.79
C ILE A 56 17.47 -6.19 1.56
N GLU A 57 17.78 -6.53 2.80
CA GLU A 57 16.84 -7.19 3.69
C GLU A 57 15.66 -6.27 4.05
N ILE A 58 14.50 -6.86 4.21
CA ILE A 58 13.25 -6.15 4.52
C ILE A 58 13.33 -5.35 5.83
N ASP A 59 14.07 -5.84 6.83
CA ASP A 59 14.24 -5.13 8.10
C ASP A 59 15.04 -3.82 7.94
N LYS A 60 15.99 -3.79 7.00
CA LYS A 60 16.69 -2.55 6.65
C LYS A 60 15.75 -1.56 5.95
N ILE A 61 14.91 -2.06 5.04
CA ILE A 61 13.87 -1.24 4.38
C ILE A 61 12.90 -0.68 5.42
N LEU A 62 12.45 -1.50 6.38
CA LEU A 62 11.60 -1.04 7.47
C LEU A 62 12.26 0.06 8.30
N SER A 63 13.54 -0.10 8.64
CA SER A 63 14.29 0.90 9.39
C SER A 63 14.38 2.23 8.63
N GLU A 64 14.63 2.18 7.35
CA GLU A 64 14.66 3.36 6.49
C GLU A 64 13.28 3.99 6.30
N LEU A 65 12.23 3.19 6.10
CA LEU A 65 10.85 3.63 6.06
C LEU A 65 10.48 4.44 7.32
N LYS A 66 10.84 3.90 8.50
CA LYS A 66 10.61 4.58 9.79
C LYS A 66 11.27 5.96 9.84
N ASN A 67 12.50 6.06 9.32
CA ASN A 67 13.23 7.34 9.32
C ASN A 67 12.62 8.32 8.32
N LYS A 68 12.35 7.90 7.10
CA LYS A 68 11.75 8.76 6.07
C LYS A 68 10.37 9.27 6.47
N LEU A 69 9.52 8.44 7.09
CA LEU A 69 8.20 8.86 7.56
C LEU A 69 8.24 9.92 8.67
N LYS A 70 9.38 10.16 9.32
CA LYS A 70 9.56 11.28 10.26
C LYS A 70 9.78 12.62 9.54
N GLU A 71 10.30 12.58 8.31
CA GLU A 71 10.57 13.77 7.51
C GLU A 71 9.31 14.31 6.82
N PHE A 72 8.29 13.47 6.61
CA PHE A 72 7.04 13.86 5.98
C PHE A 72 6.10 14.55 6.95
N ASN A 73 5.46 15.61 6.49
CA ASN A 73 4.30 16.18 7.20
C ASN A 73 3.07 15.30 6.96
N LEU A 74 2.78 14.43 7.91
CA LEU A 74 1.67 13.47 7.83
C LEU A 74 0.35 14.01 8.38
N LEU A 75 0.28 15.29 8.74
CA LEU A 75 -0.97 15.95 9.10
C LEU A 75 -1.92 15.92 7.90
N ASN A 76 -3.18 15.58 8.14
CA ASN A 76 -4.22 15.44 7.11
C ASN A 76 -4.04 14.27 6.12
N VAL A 77 -3.17 13.31 6.38
CA VAL A 77 -3.15 12.05 5.63
C VAL A 77 -4.40 11.25 6.01
N VAL A 78 -5.31 11.11 5.06
CA VAL A 78 -6.60 10.40 5.24
C VAL A 78 -6.58 9.01 4.60
N LYS A 79 -5.61 8.75 3.73
CA LYS A 79 -5.48 7.47 3.06
C LYS A 79 -4.01 7.08 2.96
N VAL A 80 -3.71 5.84 3.31
CA VAL A 80 -2.39 5.24 3.14
C VAL A 80 -2.53 4.00 2.25
N THR A 81 -1.66 3.88 1.25
CA THR A 81 -1.63 2.73 0.35
C THR A 81 -0.21 2.18 0.29
N LEU A 82 -0.04 0.92 0.60
CA LEU A 82 1.21 0.19 0.45
C LEU A 82 1.19 -0.63 -0.84
N VAL A 83 2.22 -0.50 -1.67
CA VAL A 83 2.41 -1.31 -2.87
C VAL A 83 3.66 -2.17 -2.68
N LEU A 84 3.47 -3.48 -2.65
CA LEU A 84 4.54 -4.47 -2.50
C LEU A 84 5.00 -4.94 -3.88
N ASN A 85 6.28 -4.73 -4.19
CA ASN A 85 6.89 -5.18 -5.44
C ASN A 85 7.93 -6.24 -5.13
N ASN A 86 7.50 -7.50 -5.03
CA ASN A 86 8.35 -8.65 -4.85
C ASN A 86 8.08 -9.72 -5.93
N LYS A 87 8.95 -10.73 -6.00
CA LYS A 87 8.82 -11.83 -6.95
C LYS A 87 7.98 -12.98 -6.40
N LEU A 88 7.46 -12.84 -5.17
CA LEU A 88 6.78 -13.88 -4.43
C LEU A 88 5.27 -13.77 -4.64
N SER A 89 4.82 -13.90 -5.89
CA SER A 89 3.40 -13.84 -6.22
C SER A 89 3.03 -14.87 -7.29
N VAL A 90 1.76 -15.27 -7.29
CA VAL A 90 1.18 -16.21 -8.26
C VAL A 90 -0.25 -15.83 -8.58
N LEU A 91 -0.66 -15.98 -9.84
CA LEU A 91 -2.03 -15.77 -10.27
C LEU A 91 -2.82 -17.10 -10.15
N VAL A 92 -3.92 -17.07 -9.42
CA VAL A 92 -4.80 -18.20 -9.19
C VAL A 92 -6.18 -17.88 -9.75
N PRO A 93 -6.69 -18.60 -10.77
CA PRO A 93 -8.05 -18.39 -11.26
C PRO A 93 -9.07 -18.52 -10.14
N ASN A 94 -10.12 -17.68 -10.16
CA ASN A 94 -11.12 -17.62 -9.11
C ASN A 94 -11.74 -18.98 -8.76
N ASP A 95 -11.98 -19.82 -9.77
CA ASP A 95 -12.61 -21.13 -9.59
C ASP A 95 -11.73 -22.12 -8.79
N PHE A 96 -10.44 -21.86 -8.68
CA PHE A 96 -9.46 -22.66 -7.93
C PHE A 96 -8.97 -21.97 -6.66
N PHE A 97 -9.41 -20.74 -6.41
CA PHE A 97 -8.94 -19.96 -5.27
C PHE A 97 -9.66 -20.36 -3.98
N GLN A 98 -8.89 -20.58 -2.92
CA GLN A 98 -9.36 -20.80 -1.56
C GLN A 98 -8.49 -19.95 -0.63
N GLU A 99 -9.11 -19.08 0.14
CA GLU A 99 -8.42 -18.10 0.98
C GLU A 99 -7.48 -18.75 2.00
N ASP A 100 -7.90 -19.85 2.60
CA ASP A 100 -7.11 -20.60 3.59
C ASP A 100 -5.86 -21.25 2.99
N ASN A 101 -5.78 -21.39 1.68
CA ASN A 101 -4.70 -22.06 0.95
C ASN A 101 -3.70 -21.07 0.32
N CYS A 102 -3.74 -19.78 0.66
CA CYS A 102 -2.86 -18.77 0.04
C CYS A 102 -1.37 -19.14 0.10
N LEU A 103 -0.87 -19.65 1.23
CA LEU A 103 0.53 -20.09 1.35
C LEU A 103 0.83 -21.31 0.46
N ASP A 104 -0.15 -22.18 0.25
CA ASP A 104 0.04 -23.39 -0.55
C ASP A 104 0.25 -23.08 -2.03
N TYR A 105 -0.41 -22.06 -2.56
CA TYR A 105 -0.18 -21.59 -3.94
C TYR A 105 1.24 -21.07 -4.15
N LEU A 106 1.86 -20.51 -3.12
CA LEU A 106 3.20 -19.92 -3.19
C LEU A 106 4.33 -20.95 -3.01
N LYS A 107 4.08 -22.10 -2.38
CA LYS A 107 5.10 -23.13 -2.06
C LYS A 107 5.88 -23.60 -3.27
N PHE A 108 5.26 -23.67 -4.44
CA PHE A 108 5.89 -24.18 -5.66
C PHE A 108 6.84 -23.17 -6.31
N ASN A 109 6.65 -21.89 -6.06
CA ASN A 109 7.39 -20.82 -6.71
C ASN A 109 8.32 -20.05 -5.77
N SER A 110 8.26 -20.32 -4.47
CA SER A 110 8.95 -19.52 -3.48
C SER A 110 9.39 -20.33 -2.28
N ARG A 111 10.60 -20.04 -1.77
CA ARG A 111 11.04 -20.57 -0.49
C ARG A 111 10.38 -19.74 0.63
N LEU A 112 9.33 -20.29 1.22
CA LEU A 112 8.63 -19.65 2.33
C LEU A 112 9.45 -19.71 3.61
N ILE A 113 9.40 -18.65 4.41
CA ILE A 113 9.99 -18.53 5.73
C ILE A 113 8.89 -18.68 6.78
N LYS A 114 9.21 -19.17 7.97
CA LYS A 114 8.24 -19.54 9.02
C LYS A 114 7.24 -18.44 9.41
N ASN A 115 7.58 -17.19 9.19
CA ASN A 115 6.76 -16.02 9.54
C ASN A 115 6.19 -15.30 8.32
N ASP A 116 6.26 -15.88 7.13
CA ASP A 116 5.65 -15.30 5.95
C ASP A 116 4.13 -15.30 6.09
N THR A 117 3.53 -14.18 5.74
CA THR A 117 2.08 -13.99 5.67
C THR A 117 1.70 -13.84 4.20
N ALA A 118 0.80 -14.68 3.73
CA ALA A 118 0.23 -14.53 2.40
C ALA A 118 -0.98 -13.61 2.41
N SER A 119 -1.16 -12.90 1.31
CA SER A 119 -2.34 -12.09 1.03
C SER A 119 -2.78 -12.30 -0.41
N SER A 120 -3.98 -11.87 -0.74
CA SER A 120 -4.49 -11.95 -2.10
C SER A 120 -5.22 -10.70 -2.52
N ASP A 121 -5.06 -10.32 -3.79
CA ASP A 121 -5.79 -9.26 -4.44
C ASP A 121 -6.68 -9.85 -5.53
N TYR A 122 -7.98 -9.61 -5.49
CA TYR A 122 -8.87 -10.02 -6.57
C TYR A 122 -8.80 -9.03 -7.74
N ILE A 123 -8.64 -9.58 -8.94
CA ILE A 123 -8.61 -8.85 -10.20
C ILE A 123 -9.87 -9.25 -10.98
N GLU A 124 -10.88 -8.40 -10.91
CA GLU A 124 -12.21 -8.67 -11.43
C GLU A 124 -12.21 -8.91 -12.95
N GLU A 125 -11.47 -8.10 -13.69
CA GLU A 125 -11.36 -8.16 -15.14
C GLU A 125 -10.80 -9.50 -15.65
N LEU A 126 -9.93 -10.12 -14.85
CA LEU A 126 -9.31 -11.40 -15.16
C LEU A 126 -9.98 -12.59 -14.44
N LYS A 127 -10.91 -12.35 -13.55
CA LYS A 127 -11.49 -13.34 -12.63
C LYS A 127 -10.42 -14.18 -11.95
N THR A 128 -9.40 -13.51 -11.43
CA THR A 128 -8.18 -14.13 -10.90
C THR A 128 -7.75 -13.45 -9.62
N HIS A 129 -7.23 -14.24 -8.68
CA HIS A 129 -6.57 -13.73 -7.48
C HIS A 129 -5.07 -13.68 -7.70
N ASN A 130 -4.46 -12.54 -7.41
CA ASN A 130 -3.02 -12.46 -7.27
C ASN A 130 -2.66 -12.75 -5.81
N VAL A 131 -2.09 -13.91 -5.54
CA VAL A 131 -1.65 -14.33 -4.20
C VAL A 131 -0.17 -14.00 -4.05
N TYR A 132 0.22 -13.36 -2.94
CA TYR A 132 1.58 -12.90 -2.73
C TYR A 132 2.00 -12.90 -1.26
N ILE A 133 3.30 -12.80 -1.03
CA ILE A 133 3.83 -12.62 0.32
C ILE A 133 3.72 -11.15 0.73
N ALA A 134 3.01 -10.91 1.84
CA ALA A 134 2.99 -9.63 2.54
C ALA A 134 4.12 -9.59 3.58
N TYR A 135 4.83 -8.46 3.66
CA TYR A 135 5.89 -8.28 4.64
C TYR A 135 5.31 -7.92 6.01
N GLY A 136 5.09 -8.93 6.85
CA GLY A 136 4.43 -8.79 8.15
C GLY A 136 5.01 -7.68 9.05
N ASN A 137 6.34 -7.54 9.08
CA ASN A 137 7.00 -6.48 9.86
C ASN A 137 6.60 -5.08 9.40
N ILE A 138 6.43 -4.88 8.09
CA ILE A 138 6.04 -3.59 7.50
C ILE A 138 4.56 -3.34 7.72
N THR A 139 3.71 -4.33 7.45
CA THR A 139 2.26 -4.18 7.63
C THR A 139 1.90 -3.92 9.08
N ASN A 140 2.50 -4.63 10.04
CA ASN A 140 2.28 -4.39 11.46
C ASN A 140 2.69 -2.97 11.88
N TYR A 141 3.86 -2.50 11.44
CA TYR A 141 4.30 -1.14 11.72
C TYR A 141 3.33 -0.09 11.15
N LEU A 142 2.82 -0.30 9.93
CA LEU A 142 1.87 0.64 9.33
C LEU A 142 0.51 0.63 10.03
N ILE A 143 0.04 -0.54 10.50
CA ILE A 143 -1.17 -0.65 11.34
C ILE A 143 -0.97 0.14 12.64
N GLU A 144 0.15 -0.05 13.33
CA GLU A 144 0.45 0.69 14.57
C GLU A 144 0.50 2.22 14.35
N LYS A 145 1.03 2.65 13.20
CA LYS A 145 1.22 4.08 12.92
C LYS A 145 -0.03 4.78 12.39
N PHE A 146 -0.80 4.13 11.55
CA PHE A 146 -1.92 4.74 10.80
C PHE A 146 -3.29 4.15 11.12
N GLY A 147 -3.35 3.05 11.88
CA GLY A 147 -4.56 2.32 12.18
C GLY A 147 -4.97 1.42 11.03
N SER A 148 -5.53 1.96 9.96
CA SER A 148 -5.94 1.22 8.77
C SER A 148 -5.23 1.75 7.52
N PHE A 149 -4.95 0.86 6.58
CA PHE A 149 -4.39 1.21 5.28
C PHE A 149 -4.75 0.14 4.24
N GLU A 150 -4.68 0.50 2.97
CA GLU A 150 -4.81 -0.45 1.86
C GLU A 150 -3.43 -0.95 1.45
N TYR A 151 -3.34 -2.20 1.01
CA TYR A 151 -2.12 -2.71 0.41
C TYR A 151 -2.43 -3.63 -0.76
N PHE A 152 -1.53 -3.61 -1.76
CA PHE A 152 -1.65 -4.34 -3.00
C PHE A 152 -0.29 -4.85 -3.44
N HIS A 153 -0.30 -5.91 -4.23
CA HIS A 153 0.89 -6.29 -4.98
C HIS A 153 1.04 -5.43 -6.24
N TYR A 154 2.26 -5.12 -6.63
CA TYR A 154 2.55 -4.26 -7.79
C TYR A 154 1.95 -4.81 -9.09
N SER A 155 2.02 -6.14 -9.33
CA SER A 155 1.41 -6.74 -10.51
C SER A 155 -0.11 -6.60 -10.53
N THR A 156 -0.79 -6.62 -9.39
CA THR A 156 -2.24 -6.32 -9.31
C THR A 156 -2.54 -4.92 -9.82
N VAL A 157 -1.76 -3.94 -9.36
CA VAL A 157 -1.92 -2.53 -9.78
C VAL A 157 -1.69 -2.38 -11.29
N LEU A 158 -0.70 -3.07 -11.85
CA LEU A 158 -0.43 -3.06 -13.30
C LEU A 158 -1.57 -3.71 -14.09
N LEU A 159 -2.00 -4.90 -13.67
CA LEU A 159 -3.04 -5.66 -14.38
C LEU A 159 -4.38 -4.91 -14.41
N LYS A 160 -4.79 -4.31 -13.29
CA LYS A 160 -5.99 -3.45 -13.24
C LYS A 160 -5.90 -2.17 -14.08
N LYS A 161 -4.71 -1.73 -14.44
CA LYS A 161 -4.51 -0.52 -15.26
C LYS A 161 -4.51 -0.81 -16.76
N ILE A 162 -4.18 -2.05 -17.16
CA ILE A 162 -4.06 -2.46 -18.56
C ILE A 162 -5.43 -2.85 -19.13
N HIS A 163 -6.32 -3.30 -18.28
CA HIS A 163 -7.71 -3.68 -18.62
C HIS A 163 -8.71 -2.60 -18.21
#